data_77d8e2a9383b317970fa846a22904cf2
#
_entry.id   77d8e2a9383b317970fa846a22904cf2
#
_cell.length_a   1.000
_cell.length_b   1.000
_cell.length_c   1.000
_cell.angle_alpha   90.00
_cell.angle_beta   90.00
_cell.angle_gamma   90.00
#
_symmetry.space_group_name_H-M   'P 1'
#
loop_
_entity.id
_entity.type
_entity.pdbx_description
1 polymer ?
#
loop_
_entity_poly.entity_id
_entity_poly.type
_entity_poly.pdbx_seq_one_letter_code
_entity_poly.pdbx_strand_id
1 'polypeptide(L)'
;MCTGGSNMGIINSNLTKLGSFLGNEKLYIPEYQRGYSWEETQLDDFWIDLLQIYEENVRDEHFFGQVVIHKNKEDGKRYIIDGQQRISTTIILLDILRTKFKEIADSTNNNDANDDSEDINAKYIGRISDSKKEQYLSMGGVDKEFFFEYVQKRGAIDYTDKKFD
;
A
#
# COMPACT_ATOMS: atom_id res chain seq x y z
N MET A 1 38.42 -19.81 21.86
CA MET A 1 38.28 -19.52 20.41
C MET A 1 36.82 -19.35 20.10
N CYS A 2 36.38 -18.11 20.02
CA CYS A 2 34.98 -17.79 19.66
C CYS A 2 34.93 -17.53 18.17
N THR A 3 34.42 -18.48 17.40
CA THR A 3 34.10 -18.26 15.99
C THR A 3 32.67 -17.69 15.89
N GLY A 4 32.56 -16.37 15.99
CA GLY A 4 31.36 -15.65 15.65
C GLY A 4 31.21 -15.60 14.14
N GLY A 5 30.59 -16.59 13.53
CA GLY A 5 30.15 -16.53 12.15
C GLY A 5 29.00 -15.53 12.03
N SER A 6 29.28 -14.33 11.55
CA SER A 6 28.26 -13.40 11.10
C SER A 6 27.54 -14.02 9.89
N ASN A 7 26.36 -14.53 10.12
CA ASN A 7 25.44 -14.95 9.04
C ASN A 7 25.05 -13.70 8.25
N MET A 8 25.83 -13.38 7.21
CA MET A 8 25.40 -12.41 6.21
C MET A 8 24.13 -12.96 5.57
N GLY A 9 23.00 -12.31 5.86
CA GLY A 9 21.72 -12.66 5.26
C GLY A 9 21.83 -12.60 3.74
N ILE A 10 21.32 -13.62 3.07
CA ILE A 10 21.27 -13.68 1.61
C ILE A 10 20.27 -12.61 1.16
N ILE A 11 20.76 -11.58 0.46
CA ILE A 11 19.91 -10.60 -0.21
C ILE A 11 19.58 -11.13 -1.59
N ASN A 12 18.33 -11.54 -1.81
CA ASN A 12 17.83 -11.87 -3.13
C ASN A 12 17.09 -10.64 -3.68
N SER A 13 17.47 -10.16 -4.85
CA SER A 13 16.74 -9.10 -5.56
C SER A 13 15.97 -9.69 -6.73
N ASN A 14 14.68 -9.36 -6.82
CA ASN A 14 13.81 -9.78 -7.90
C ASN A 14 13.02 -8.58 -8.42
N LEU A 15 12.88 -8.46 -9.75
CA LEU A 15 11.91 -7.57 -10.37
C LEU A 15 10.51 -8.20 -10.23
N THR A 16 9.57 -7.42 -9.71
CA THR A 16 8.19 -7.86 -9.51
C THR A 16 7.23 -6.73 -9.85
N LYS A 17 6.15 -7.03 -10.55
CA LYS A 17 5.09 -6.05 -10.81
C LYS A 17 4.45 -5.62 -9.49
N LEU A 18 4.22 -4.30 -9.30
CA LEU A 18 3.68 -3.73 -8.07
C LEU A 18 2.37 -4.39 -7.65
N GLY A 19 1.45 -4.62 -8.58
CA GLY A 19 0.19 -5.31 -8.29
C GLY A 19 0.38 -6.74 -7.77
N SER A 20 1.31 -7.51 -8.34
CA SER A 20 1.64 -8.84 -7.85
C SER A 20 2.30 -8.79 -6.48
N PHE A 21 3.16 -7.79 -6.24
CA PHE A 21 3.82 -7.59 -4.94
C PHE A 21 2.83 -7.31 -3.82
N LEU A 22 1.85 -6.41 -4.08
CA LEU A 22 0.84 -6.02 -3.08
C LEU A 22 -0.22 -7.10 -2.84
N GLY A 23 -0.62 -7.84 -3.89
CA GLY A 23 -1.74 -8.80 -3.82
C GLY A 23 -1.37 -10.20 -3.34
N ASN A 24 -0.09 -10.57 -3.30
CA ASN A 24 0.30 -11.96 -3.04
C ASN A 24 0.48 -12.31 -1.57
N GLU A 25 0.96 -11.39 -0.73
CA GLU A 25 1.27 -11.68 0.66
C GLU A 25 1.04 -10.45 1.56
N LYS A 26 0.73 -10.72 2.83
CA LYS A 26 0.59 -9.66 3.84
C LYS A 26 1.94 -9.02 4.15
N LEU A 27 1.95 -7.70 4.14
CA LEU A 27 3.09 -6.85 4.46
C LEU A 27 2.88 -6.14 5.79
N TYR A 28 3.96 -5.94 6.51
CA TYR A 28 3.94 -5.28 7.81
C TYR A 28 4.98 -4.17 7.85
N ILE A 29 4.61 -3.01 8.34
CA ILE A 29 5.54 -1.95 8.69
C ILE A 29 5.85 -2.08 10.19
N PRO A 30 7.13 -2.24 10.59
CA PRO A 30 7.49 -2.41 11.99
C PRO A 30 7.14 -1.20 12.85
N GLU A 31 6.89 -1.41 14.14
CA GLU A 31 6.55 -0.33 15.09
C GLU A 31 7.67 0.69 15.30
N TYR A 32 8.93 0.29 15.10
CA TYR A 32 10.10 1.17 15.22
C TYR A 32 10.37 2.03 14.00
N GLN A 33 9.65 1.82 12.90
CA GLN A 33 9.76 2.67 11.72
C GLN A 33 9.11 4.02 11.99
N ARG A 34 9.69 5.07 11.38
CA ARG A 34 9.08 6.41 11.45
C ARG A 34 7.69 6.38 10.83
N GLY A 35 6.82 7.25 11.30
CA GLY A 35 5.51 7.48 10.73
C GLY A 35 5.58 7.95 9.28
N TYR A 36 4.42 8.10 8.67
CA TYR A 36 4.30 8.66 7.32
C TYR A 36 4.86 10.08 7.31
N SER A 37 5.72 10.39 6.34
CA SER A 37 6.48 11.65 6.33
C SER A 37 6.72 12.20 4.92
N TRP A 38 6.05 11.67 3.90
CA TRP A 38 6.07 12.33 2.60
C TRP A 38 5.26 13.61 2.64
N GLU A 39 5.84 14.66 2.12
CA GLU A 39 5.26 15.96 1.93
C GLU A 39 4.88 16.16 0.45
N GLU A 40 4.37 17.34 0.11
CA GLU A 40 3.89 17.68 -1.23
C GLU A 40 4.91 17.34 -2.33
N THR A 41 6.19 17.68 -2.13
CA THR A 41 7.23 17.43 -3.13
C THR A 41 7.37 15.93 -3.49
N GLN A 42 7.38 15.04 -2.49
CA GLN A 42 7.50 13.61 -2.75
C GLN A 42 6.20 13.03 -3.35
N LEU A 43 5.06 13.61 -3.00
CA LEU A 43 3.78 13.24 -3.58
C LEU A 43 3.68 13.67 -5.03
N ASP A 44 4.17 14.87 -5.36
CA ASP A 44 4.24 15.37 -6.73
C ASP A 44 5.14 14.49 -7.60
N ASP A 45 6.34 14.16 -7.13
CA ASP A 45 7.25 13.26 -7.84
C ASP A 45 6.59 11.90 -8.11
N PHE A 46 5.95 11.32 -7.09
CA PHE A 46 5.21 10.07 -7.22
C PHE A 46 4.07 10.15 -8.23
N TRP A 47 3.34 11.27 -8.24
CA TRP A 47 2.22 11.50 -9.15
C TRP A 47 2.69 11.70 -10.59
N ILE A 48 3.79 12.44 -10.79
CA ILE A 48 4.41 12.63 -12.11
C ILE A 48 4.85 11.29 -12.68
N ASP A 49 5.51 10.44 -11.88
CA ASP A 49 5.89 9.09 -12.30
C ASP A 49 4.69 8.26 -12.77
N LEU A 50 3.57 8.32 -12.07
CA LEU A 50 2.34 7.62 -12.46
C LEU A 50 1.72 8.18 -13.74
N LEU A 51 1.68 9.51 -13.90
CA LEU A 51 1.15 10.15 -15.10
C LEU A 51 1.97 9.81 -16.33
N GLN A 52 3.29 9.76 -16.23
CA GLN A 52 4.15 9.34 -17.34
C GLN A 52 3.82 7.94 -17.83
N ILE A 53 3.61 6.99 -16.90
CA ILE A 53 3.21 5.62 -17.25
C ILE A 53 1.86 5.63 -17.99
N TYR A 54 0.93 6.43 -17.55
CA TYR A 54 -0.43 6.50 -18.10
C TYR A 54 -0.48 7.18 -19.46
N GLU A 55 0.18 8.34 -19.61
CA GLU A 55 0.11 9.19 -20.81
C GLU A 55 0.96 8.66 -21.96
N GLU A 56 2.14 8.15 -21.67
CA GLU A 56 3.08 7.69 -22.70
C GLU A 56 2.67 6.36 -23.30
N ASN A 57 1.63 5.69 -22.78
CA ASN A 57 1.21 4.35 -23.22
C ASN A 57 2.43 3.40 -23.26
N VAL A 58 3.36 3.61 -22.33
CA VAL A 58 4.67 2.97 -22.34
C VAL A 58 4.47 1.47 -22.14
N ARG A 59 4.80 0.72 -23.18
CA ARG A 59 4.87 -0.76 -23.09
C ARG A 59 6.07 -1.21 -22.28
N ASP A 60 6.95 -0.28 -21.93
CA ASP A 60 8.18 -0.53 -21.20
C ASP A 60 7.93 -0.48 -19.68
N GLU A 61 8.60 -1.36 -18.96
CA GLU A 61 8.46 -1.46 -17.51
C GLU A 61 9.05 -0.22 -16.84
N HIS A 62 8.21 0.55 -16.14
CA HIS A 62 8.66 1.66 -15.32
C HIS A 62 9.17 1.15 -13.97
N PHE A 63 10.37 1.58 -13.58
CA PHE A 63 10.95 1.22 -12.30
C PHE A 63 10.39 2.09 -11.16
N PHE A 64 9.45 1.54 -10.40
CA PHE A 64 8.76 2.24 -9.30
C PHE A 64 9.61 2.38 -8.03
N GLY A 65 10.85 1.94 -8.06
CA GLY A 65 11.79 1.99 -6.96
C GLY A 65 11.98 0.68 -6.24
N GLN A 66 12.93 0.67 -5.29
CA GLN A 66 13.28 -0.50 -4.52
C GLN A 66 12.45 -0.59 -3.24
N VAL A 67 12.05 -1.81 -2.88
CA VAL A 67 11.45 -2.14 -1.59
C VAL A 67 12.27 -3.25 -0.94
N VAL A 68 12.69 -3.04 0.31
CA VAL A 68 13.45 -4.05 1.07
C VAL A 68 12.53 -4.74 2.05
N ILE A 69 12.45 -6.07 1.93
CA ILE A 69 11.62 -6.92 2.78
C ILE A 69 12.49 -7.82 3.64
N HIS A 70 12.18 -7.87 4.93
CA HIS A 70 12.72 -8.86 5.86
C HIS A 70 11.63 -9.88 6.22
N LYS A 71 11.85 -11.15 5.89
CA LYS A 71 10.98 -12.23 6.36
C LYS A 71 11.49 -12.70 7.72
N ASN A 72 10.73 -12.39 8.77
CA ASN A 72 11.04 -12.81 10.11
C ASN A 72 10.78 -14.33 10.23
N LYS A 73 11.76 -15.05 10.76
CA LYS A 73 11.71 -16.52 10.90
C LYS A 73 10.85 -16.97 12.09
N GLU A 74 10.66 -16.11 13.09
CA GLU A 74 9.93 -16.43 14.32
C GLU A 74 8.41 -16.38 14.12
N ASP A 75 7.92 -15.34 13.43
CA ASP A 75 6.48 -15.13 13.22
C ASP A 75 6.03 -15.33 11.76
N GLY A 76 6.97 -15.57 10.84
CA GLY A 76 6.74 -15.78 9.42
C GLY A 76 6.31 -14.54 8.65
N LYS A 77 6.23 -13.39 9.31
CA LYS A 77 5.77 -12.13 8.69
C LYS A 77 6.82 -11.50 7.79
N ARG A 78 6.34 -10.73 6.82
CA ARG A 78 7.16 -9.96 5.88
C ARG A 78 7.13 -8.49 6.26
N TYR A 79 8.24 -8.02 6.80
CA TYR A 79 8.39 -6.64 7.23
C TYR A 79 9.04 -5.79 6.16
N ILE A 80 8.44 -4.64 5.83
CA ILE A 80 9.05 -3.63 4.98
C ILE A 80 10.10 -2.90 5.79
N ILE A 81 11.36 -3.02 5.39
CA ILE A 81 12.49 -2.34 6.03
C ILE A 81 12.81 -1.04 5.33
N ASP A 82 12.63 -0.99 4.00
CA ASP A 82 12.76 0.23 3.21
C ASP A 82 11.68 0.27 2.12
N GLY A 83 11.31 1.49 1.69
CA GLY A 83 10.24 1.73 0.72
C GLY A 83 8.84 1.86 1.33
N GLN A 84 8.70 1.93 2.66
CA GLN A 84 7.42 2.00 3.36
C GLN A 84 6.55 3.19 2.91
N GLN A 85 7.15 4.37 2.74
CA GLN A 85 6.41 5.58 2.34
C GLN A 85 5.72 5.37 0.99
N ARG A 86 6.46 4.86 0.00
CA ARG A 86 5.95 4.57 -1.34
C ARG A 86 4.82 3.55 -1.31
N ILE A 87 4.98 2.47 -0.56
CA ILE A 87 3.93 1.44 -0.44
C ILE A 87 2.70 2.01 0.27
N SER A 88 2.87 2.78 1.34
CA SER A 88 1.74 3.43 2.03
C SER A 88 1.00 4.39 1.11
N THR A 89 1.72 5.25 0.35
CA THR A 89 1.12 6.17 -0.63
C THR A 89 0.37 5.40 -1.72
N THR A 90 0.93 4.28 -2.19
CA THR A 90 0.23 3.42 -3.16
C THR A 90 -1.11 2.90 -2.61
N ILE A 91 -1.14 2.45 -1.36
CA ILE A 91 -2.39 1.98 -0.74
C ILE A 91 -3.39 3.13 -0.56
N ILE A 92 -2.93 4.32 -0.17
CA ILE A 92 -3.78 5.53 -0.08
C ILE A 92 -4.38 5.86 -1.46
N LEU A 93 -3.57 5.85 -2.52
CA LEU A 93 -4.08 6.08 -3.88
C LEU A 93 -5.10 5.03 -4.30
N LEU A 94 -4.86 3.76 -4.00
CA LEU A 94 -5.81 2.68 -4.29
C LEU A 94 -7.12 2.83 -3.51
N ASP A 95 -7.07 3.35 -2.28
CA ASP A 95 -8.26 3.69 -1.51
C ASP A 95 -9.06 4.83 -2.15
N ILE A 96 -8.38 5.88 -2.60
CA ILE A 96 -9.01 6.98 -3.34
C ILE A 96 -9.67 6.46 -4.62
N LEU A 97 -8.99 5.62 -5.38
CA LEU A 97 -9.52 5.05 -6.62
C LEU A 97 -10.75 4.18 -6.37
N ARG A 98 -10.71 3.25 -5.41
CA ARG A 98 -11.89 2.41 -5.10
C ARG A 98 -13.08 3.25 -4.65
N THR A 99 -12.82 4.32 -3.89
CA THR A 99 -13.87 5.25 -3.43
C THR A 99 -14.48 5.99 -4.62
N LYS A 100 -13.66 6.49 -5.54
CA LYS A 100 -14.15 7.16 -6.75
C LYS A 100 -14.91 6.22 -7.68
N PHE A 101 -14.45 5.01 -7.88
CA PHE A 101 -15.20 4.00 -8.63
C PHE A 101 -16.56 3.70 -7.98
N LYS A 102 -16.61 3.62 -6.64
CA LYS A 102 -17.87 3.43 -5.93
C LYS A 102 -18.83 4.60 -6.08
N GLU A 103 -18.35 5.84 -5.99
CA GLU A 103 -19.14 7.05 -6.23
C GLU A 103 -19.73 7.05 -7.66
N ILE A 104 -18.93 6.69 -8.67
CA ILE A 104 -19.39 6.57 -10.06
C ILE A 104 -20.47 5.48 -10.17
N ALA A 105 -20.24 4.31 -9.61
CA ALA A 105 -21.18 3.21 -9.61
C ALA A 105 -22.55 3.61 -9.03
N ASP A 106 -22.54 4.25 -7.87
CA ASP A 106 -23.75 4.65 -7.15
C ASP A 106 -24.50 5.80 -7.87
N SER A 107 -23.79 6.73 -8.51
CA SER A 107 -24.39 7.87 -9.20
C SER A 107 -24.92 7.53 -10.60
N THR A 108 -24.37 6.51 -11.26
CA THR A 108 -24.67 6.17 -12.65
C THR A 108 -25.26 4.77 -12.84
N ASN A 109 -25.44 3.99 -11.76
CA ASN A 109 -25.77 2.56 -11.80
C ASN A 109 -24.81 1.74 -12.69
N ASN A 110 -23.51 2.08 -12.67
CA ASN A 110 -22.51 1.42 -13.47
C ASN A 110 -21.94 0.21 -12.70
N ASN A 111 -22.28 -1.00 -13.17
CA ASN A 111 -21.81 -2.24 -12.56
C ASN A 111 -20.30 -2.45 -12.71
N ASP A 112 -19.72 -2.08 -13.86
CA ASP A 112 -18.27 -2.25 -14.10
C ASP A 112 -17.46 -1.41 -13.09
N ALA A 113 -17.90 -0.18 -12.83
CA ALA A 113 -17.26 0.67 -11.81
C ALA A 113 -17.41 0.09 -10.40
N ASN A 114 -18.55 -0.56 -10.09
CA ASN A 114 -18.70 -1.25 -8.82
C ASN A 114 -17.72 -2.44 -8.71
N ASP A 115 -17.58 -3.23 -9.77
CA ASP A 115 -16.68 -4.37 -9.81
C ASP A 115 -15.22 -3.93 -9.69
N ASP A 116 -14.82 -2.84 -10.35
CA ASP A 116 -13.49 -2.24 -10.21
C ASP A 116 -13.21 -1.81 -8.76
N SER A 117 -14.17 -1.18 -8.09
CA SER A 117 -14.06 -0.81 -6.68
C SER A 117 -13.87 -2.03 -5.77
N GLU A 118 -14.67 -3.10 -5.98
CA GLU A 118 -14.56 -4.35 -5.21
C GLU A 118 -13.24 -5.07 -5.48
N ASP A 119 -12.78 -5.08 -6.72
CA ASP A 119 -11.52 -5.69 -7.13
C ASP A 119 -10.32 -5.01 -6.48
N ILE A 120 -10.24 -3.68 -6.47
CA ILE A 120 -9.19 -2.94 -5.78
C ILE A 120 -9.18 -3.29 -4.30
N ASN A 121 -10.36 -3.29 -3.69
CA ASN A 121 -10.50 -3.63 -2.27
C ASN A 121 -10.01 -5.04 -1.97
N ALA A 122 -10.51 -6.03 -2.70
CA ALA A 122 -10.24 -7.44 -2.46
C ALA A 122 -8.79 -7.86 -2.79
N LYS A 123 -8.16 -7.20 -3.78
CA LYS A 123 -6.83 -7.57 -4.26
C LYS A 123 -5.70 -6.85 -3.52
N TYR A 124 -5.91 -5.60 -3.07
CA TYR A 124 -4.80 -4.75 -2.61
C TYR A 124 -4.97 -4.16 -1.21
N ILE A 125 -6.19 -3.91 -0.77
CA ILE A 125 -6.43 -3.28 0.54
C ILE A 125 -6.70 -4.30 1.62
N GLY A 126 -7.65 -5.20 1.36
CA GLY A 126 -7.96 -6.28 2.29
C GLY A 126 -9.46 -6.57 2.38
N ARG A 127 -9.79 -7.57 3.18
CA ARG A 127 -11.17 -7.94 3.51
C ARG A 127 -11.51 -7.47 4.91
N ILE A 128 -12.04 -6.25 5.00
CA ILE A 128 -12.33 -5.61 6.29
C ILE A 128 -13.83 -5.51 6.46
N SER A 129 -14.33 -6.20 7.49
CA SER A 129 -15.71 -6.12 7.97
C SER A 129 -15.69 -6.15 9.50
N ASP A 130 -16.83 -5.97 10.14
CA ASP A 130 -16.94 -6.04 11.60
C ASP A 130 -16.44 -7.36 12.18
N SER A 131 -16.62 -8.45 11.43
CA SER A 131 -16.19 -9.81 11.81
C SER A 131 -14.82 -10.23 11.28
N LYS A 132 -14.27 -9.52 10.28
CA LYS A 132 -13.02 -9.90 9.60
C LYS A 132 -12.13 -8.69 9.34
N LYS A 133 -10.94 -8.71 9.92
CA LYS A 133 -9.92 -7.67 9.75
C LYS A 133 -8.70 -8.26 9.05
N GLU A 134 -8.77 -8.41 7.73
CA GLU A 134 -7.69 -8.96 6.93
C GLU A 134 -7.11 -7.89 6.01
N GLN A 135 -6.05 -7.24 6.49
CA GLN A 135 -5.31 -6.19 5.77
C GLN A 135 -4.15 -6.80 5.00
N TYR A 136 -3.88 -6.30 3.78
CA TYR A 136 -2.65 -6.67 3.07
C TYR A 136 -1.44 -5.84 3.49
N LEU A 137 -1.64 -4.59 3.93
CA LEU A 137 -0.62 -3.79 4.60
C LEU A 137 -1.05 -3.50 6.04
N SER A 138 -0.24 -3.91 7.01
CA SER A 138 -0.44 -3.54 8.41
C SER A 138 0.59 -2.51 8.83
N MET A 139 0.14 -1.32 9.17
CA MET A 139 1.00 -0.27 9.72
C MET A 139 1.39 -0.59 11.16
N GLY A 140 2.64 -0.28 11.52
CA GLY A 140 3.07 -0.17 12.92
C GLY A 140 3.10 1.27 13.39
N GLY A 141 3.45 1.48 14.66
CA GLY A 141 3.71 2.80 15.23
C GLY A 141 2.49 3.72 15.29
N VAL A 142 2.76 5.01 15.16
CA VAL A 142 1.76 6.09 15.41
C VAL A 142 0.64 6.14 14.38
N ASP A 143 0.90 5.73 13.15
CA ASP A 143 -0.07 5.80 12.05
C ASP A 143 -1.00 4.59 11.96
N LYS A 144 -0.79 3.57 12.79
CA LYS A 144 -1.51 2.28 12.71
C LYS A 144 -3.02 2.45 12.75
N GLU A 145 -3.52 3.17 13.73
CA GLU A 145 -4.94 3.34 13.96
C GLU A 145 -5.58 4.24 12.90
N PHE A 146 -4.90 5.34 12.58
CA PHE A 146 -5.32 6.25 11.52
C PHE A 146 -5.41 5.54 10.17
N PHE A 147 -4.35 4.85 9.75
CA PHE A 147 -4.30 4.18 8.46
C PHE A 147 -5.37 3.09 8.35
N PHE A 148 -5.61 2.33 9.42
CA PHE A 148 -6.66 1.33 9.43
C PHE A 148 -8.06 1.94 9.31
N GLU A 149 -8.39 2.90 10.18
CA GLU A 149 -9.75 3.45 10.25
C GLU A 149 -10.09 4.36 9.07
N TYR A 150 -9.12 5.11 8.53
CA TYR A 150 -9.38 6.13 7.52
C TYR A 150 -8.95 5.76 6.11
N VAL A 151 -7.99 4.86 5.93
CA VAL A 151 -7.54 4.44 4.60
C VAL A 151 -8.08 3.06 4.23
N GLN A 152 -8.05 2.09 5.14
CA GLN A 152 -8.36 0.71 4.79
C GLN A 152 -9.81 0.33 5.05
N LYS A 153 -10.41 0.87 6.12
CA LYS A 153 -11.80 0.63 6.45
C LYS A 153 -12.70 1.43 5.51
N ARG A 154 -13.53 0.73 4.78
CA ARG A 154 -14.36 1.28 3.71
C ARG A 154 -15.31 2.36 4.20
N GLY A 155 -15.41 3.46 3.47
CA GLY A 155 -16.34 4.56 3.76
C GLY A 155 -15.96 5.41 4.95
N ALA A 156 -14.71 5.36 5.40
CA ALA A 156 -14.26 6.07 6.58
C ALA A 156 -13.88 7.53 6.36
N ILE A 157 -13.56 7.94 5.12
CA ILE A 157 -13.15 9.32 4.87
C ILE A 157 -14.27 10.06 4.14
N ASP A 158 -14.80 11.09 4.79
CA ASP A 158 -15.37 12.23 4.13
C ASP A 158 -14.23 13.24 3.90
N TYR A 159 -13.70 13.30 2.69
CA TYR A 159 -12.62 14.22 2.30
C TYR A 159 -13.04 15.70 2.41
N THR A 160 -14.31 15.98 2.70
CA THR A 160 -14.82 17.32 2.99
C THR A 160 -14.79 17.65 4.48
N ASP A 161 -14.49 16.69 5.33
CA ASP A 161 -14.41 16.90 6.78
C ASP A 161 -13.10 17.62 7.13
N LYS A 162 -13.21 18.92 7.48
CA LYS A 162 -12.10 19.82 7.84
C LYS A 162 -11.31 19.44 9.10
N LYS A 163 -11.48 18.23 9.62
CA LYS A 163 -10.69 17.75 10.77
C LYS A 163 -9.24 17.40 10.43
N PHE A 164 -8.86 17.54 9.18
CA PHE A 164 -7.53 17.21 8.67
C PHE A 164 -6.72 18.44 8.25
N ASP A 165 -7.15 19.67 8.64
CA ASP A 165 -6.40 20.90 8.47
C ASP A 165 -5.31 21.03 9.57
#